data_8749672c3b42c89264b8fb695d94e3ee
#
_entry.id   8749672c3b42c89264b8fb695d94e3ee
#
_cell.length_a   1.000
_cell.length_b   1.000
_cell.length_c   1.000
_cell.angle_alpha   90.00
_cell.angle_beta   90.00
_cell.angle_gamma   90.00
#
_symmetry.space_group_name_H-M   'P 1'
#
loop_
_entity.id
_entity.type
_entity.pdbx_description
1 polymer ?
#
loop_
_entity_poly.entity_id
_entity_poly.type
_entity_poly.pdbx_seq_one_letter_code
_entity_poly.pdbx_strand_id
1 'polypeptide(L)'
;MNVCRETNRTKPASESIMTSHSPKLCAILLVTSAIPVFTLFSSGAENKAMSQTQVEAAKKFIEDAEAKLLKVYVDASRADWVKATYITEDTETLAAEADERAINATVDLSKQATRFDGLKLPEDVARKLKLLKLSLTLATPADPKESAELTQIVSSLEGTYGKGKWCPPGKEKCLDIEDLTRIMANSRDPQELRDAWVGWHAISRPMRKDFARYVELSNKGARELGFADNGAMWRSKYDMPPDEFAQELDRLWEQVRPLYVALHAYVRNRLREKYGDQIVPANGPIPAYLLGNLWAQEWENVYPLVAPQNADPGYDLTEILKSRNTDARQMVRYGEHFFTSLGFEPLPETFWQRSLFVKPQDRDVVCHASAWDVDFADDLRVKMCIDITGEYFATIHHELGHNFYQRAYNRQPFLFRDSANDGFHEAVGDTIALSVTPAYLVQIGLLDKAADPSKDIGFLLNKALEKIAFLPFGLLIDQWRWRVFSGQIPPEKYNQTWWDLKMKYQGVAPGVERSDEDFDPGAKYHVAANVPYMRYFLADILQFQFHRALARAAGCKEPLHRCSIYGSKEAGKRLNEMLEMGLSRPWPDALEAITGQRQMDATAIRDYFAPLEHWLNEQNQGKPVGW
;
A
#
# COMPACT_ATOMS: atom_id res chain seq x y z
N MET A 1 -9.24 48.47 8.30
CA MET A 1 -9.42 49.81 7.69
C MET A 1 -9.66 49.55 6.21
N ASN A 2 -10.89 49.58 5.81
CA ASN A 2 -11.54 50.57 4.93
C ASN A 2 -10.94 50.62 3.54
N VAL A 3 -11.62 50.55 2.43
CA VAL A 3 -13.03 50.58 2.01
C VAL A 3 -13.04 50.76 0.49
N CYS A 4 -13.94 50.05 -0.18
CA CYS A 4 -14.81 50.45 -1.29
C CYS A 4 -14.19 50.93 -2.61
N ARG A 5 -14.75 50.73 -3.76
CA ARG A 5 -16.06 50.43 -4.36
C ARG A 5 -15.95 50.63 -5.85
N GLU A 6 -16.58 49.78 -6.61
CA GLU A 6 -17.61 50.04 -7.67
C GLU A 6 -17.22 50.97 -8.84
N THR A 7 -17.56 50.73 -10.07
CA THR A 7 -18.83 50.48 -10.74
C THR A 7 -18.63 50.17 -12.23
N ASN A 8 -19.28 49.19 -12.80
CA ASN A 8 -20.54 49.18 -13.56
C ASN A 8 -20.52 49.54 -15.08
N ARG A 9 -21.12 48.59 -15.81
CA ARG A 9 -22.02 48.75 -17.01
C ARG A 9 -21.34 49.00 -18.36
N THR A 10 -21.72 48.40 -19.49
CA THR A 10 -23.02 47.93 -19.99
C THR A 10 -22.79 47.11 -21.26
N LYS A 11 -23.68 46.17 -21.48
CA LYS A 11 -24.07 45.54 -22.77
C LYS A 11 -24.79 46.58 -23.67
N PRO A 12 -25.21 46.32 -24.95
CA PRO A 12 -25.64 45.02 -25.51
C PRO A 12 -25.48 44.84 -27.06
N ALA A 13 -25.75 43.60 -27.53
CA ALA A 13 -26.61 43.11 -28.61
C ALA A 13 -26.32 43.59 -30.05
N SER A 14 -26.46 42.81 -31.09
CA SER A 14 -27.51 41.95 -31.58
C SER A 14 -27.11 41.30 -32.91
N GLU A 15 -27.50 40.06 -33.13
CA GLU A 15 -28.34 39.56 -34.26
C GLU A 15 -27.84 39.84 -35.67
N SER A 16 -27.95 39.02 -36.69
CA SER A 16 -28.75 37.83 -36.94
C SER A 16 -28.42 37.27 -38.33
N ILE A 17 -28.54 35.99 -38.51
CA ILE A 17 -29.39 35.26 -39.49
C ILE A 17 -29.02 35.18 -40.98
N MET A 18 -28.94 33.91 -41.40
CA MET A 18 -29.54 33.22 -42.55
C MET A 18 -28.81 33.00 -43.87
N THR A 19 -28.70 31.73 -44.13
CA THR A 19 -29.19 30.92 -45.30
C THR A 19 -28.44 31.05 -46.61
N SER A 20 -28.10 30.07 -47.34
CA SER A 20 -28.61 28.82 -47.86
C SER A 20 -28.12 28.58 -49.28
N HIS A 21 -28.05 27.34 -49.68
CA HIS A 21 -28.20 26.73 -51.01
C HIS A 21 -26.98 26.52 -51.92
N SER A 22 -26.68 25.24 -52.09
CA SER A 22 -26.23 24.56 -53.33
C SER A 22 -27.18 24.81 -54.49
N PRO A 23 -26.92 24.45 -55.78
CA PRO A 23 -26.16 23.27 -56.24
C PRO A 23 -25.49 23.33 -57.65
N LYS A 24 -24.72 22.25 -57.97
CA LYS A 24 -24.52 21.54 -59.25
C LYS A 24 -23.96 22.27 -60.48
N LEU A 25 -22.94 21.79 -61.18
CA LEU A 25 -22.97 20.84 -62.29
C LEU A 25 -21.59 20.61 -62.94
N CYS A 26 -21.42 19.40 -63.44
CA CYS A 26 -20.35 18.85 -64.28
C CYS A 26 -19.75 19.73 -65.37
N ALA A 27 -18.43 19.53 -65.63
CA ALA A 27 -17.92 19.36 -66.99
C ALA A 27 -16.59 18.62 -66.98
N ILE A 28 -16.54 17.54 -67.71
CA ILE A 28 -15.40 16.71 -68.05
C ILE A 28 -14.59 17.42 -69.11
N LEU A 29 -13.25 17.52 -68.93
CA LEU A 29 -12.34 17.70 -70.07
C LEU A 29 -11.03 16.96 -69.75
N LEU A 30 -10.82 15.90 -70.54
CA LEU A 30 -9.56 15.17 -70.66
C LEU A 30 -8.54 16.07 -71.34
N VAL A 31 -7.39 16.24 -70.72
CA VAL A 31 -6.11 16.57 -71.41
C VAL A 31 -5.02 15.75 -70.81
N THR A 32 -4.46 14.92 -71.65
CA THR A 32 -3.23 14.14 -71.46
C THR A 32 -2.03 15.09 -71.47
N SER A 33 -1.11 14.98 -70.51
CA SER A 33 0.33 15.05 -70.75
C SER A 33 1.17 14.91 -69.50
N ALA A 34 2.18 14.08 -69.61
CA ALA A 34 3.50 14.08 -68.99
C ALA A 34 3.56 14.04 -67.45
N ILE A 35 3.90 12.90 -66.94
CA ILE A 35 4.44 12.61 -65.61
C ILE A 35 5.88 13.14 -65.54
N PRO A 36 6.26 13.94 -64.54
CA PRO A 36 7.59 13.91 -64.02
C PRO A 36 7.62 13.03 -62.78
N VAL A 37 8.29 11.89 -62.89
CA VAL A 37 8.77 11.10 -61.77
C VAL A 37 9.85 11.91 -61.05
N PHE A 38 9.49 12.67 -60.06
CA PHE A 38 10.37 13.20 -59.02
C PHE A 38 9.54 13.65 -57.81
N THR A 39 9.60 12.88 -56.73
CA THR A 39 9.49 13.25 -55.29
C THR A 39 8.85 12.12 -54.50
N LEU A 40 9.54 11.02 -54.34
CA LEU A 40 9.21 9.98 -53.35
C LEU A 40 10.36 9.67 -52.38
N PHE A 41 11.39 10.54 -52.31
CA PHE A 41 12.53 10.35 -51.41
C PHE A 41 12.65 11.37 -50.27
N SER A 42 11.87 12.45 -50.23
CA SER A 42 12.00 13.47 -49.16
C SER A 42 11.15 13.19 -47.95
N SER A 43 9.96 12.61 -48.09
CA SER A 43 9.04 12.39 -46.97
C SER A 43 9.53 11.33 -45.96
N GLY A 44 10.27 10.32 -46.43
CA GLY A 44 10.83 9.29 -45.56
C GLY A 44 12.04 9.78 -44.73
N ALA A 45 12.86 10.68 -45.30
CA ALA A 45 14.00 11.27 -44.62
C ALA A 45 13.58 12.38 -43.64
N GLU A 46 12.61 13.21 -44.01
CA GLU A 46 12.02 14.22 -43.11
C GLU A 46 11.24 13.58 -41.94
N ASN A 47 10.44 12.55 -42.19
CA ASN A 47 9.76 11.82 -41.13
C ASN A 47 10.76 11.09 -40.20
N LYS A 48 11.86 10.56 -40.73
CA LYS A 48 12.91 9.91 -39.93
C LYS A 48 13.71 10.93 -39.13
N ALA A 49 14.00 12.10 -39.68
CA ALA A 49 14.70 13.20 -39.01
C ALA A 49 13.82 13.85 -37.92
N MET A 50 12.51 14.09 -38.19
CA MET A 50 11.55 14.56 -37.19
C MET A 50 11.38 13.55 -36.05
N SER A 51 11.26 12.27 -36.35
CA SER A 51 11.19 11.19 -35.35
C SER A 51 12.45 11.16 -34.45
N GLN A 52 13.62 11.35 -35.03
CA GLN A 52 14.88 11.33 -34.28
C GLN A 52 15.04 12.57 -33.37
N THR A 53 14.64 13.74 -33.85
CA THR A 53 14.60 14.98 -33.04
C THR A 53 13.62 14.87 -31.86
N GLN A 54 12.47 14.22 -32.06
CA GLN A 54 11.50 13.99 -30.97
C GLN A 54 12.02 13.00 -29.93
N VAL A 55 12.72 11.94 -30.33
CA VAL A 55 13.37 10.99 -29.41
C VAL A 55 14.43 11.69 -28.55
N GLU A 56 15.29 12.50 -29.17
CA GLU A 56 16.30 13.25 -28.42
C GLU A 56 15.67 14.30 -27.48
N ALA A 57 14.59 14.96 -27.89
CA ALA A 57 13.84 15.86 -27.02
C ALA A 57 13.22 15.12 -25.81
N ALA A 58 12.71 13.90 -26.00
CA ALA A 58 12.18 13.09 -24.90
C ALA A 58 13.28 12.64 -23.92
N LYS A 59 14.42 12.19 -24.44
CA LYS A 59 15.60 11.85 -23.61
C LYS A 59 16.06 13.03 -22.78
N LYS A 60 16.27 14.18 -23.43
CA LYS A 60 16.69 15.40 -22.73
C LYS A 60 15.70 15.83 -21.66
N PHE A 61 14.38 15.75 -21.96
CA PHE A 61 13.35 16.05 -20.99
C PHE A 61 13.43 15.14 -19.76
N ILE A 62 13.62 13.82 -19.95
CA ILE A 62 13.75 12.87 -18.85
C ILE A 62 15.01 13.12 -18.03
N GLU A 63 16.16 13.39 -18.65
CA GLU A 63 17.39 13.74 -17.93
C GLU A 63 17.21 14.98 -17.04
N ASP A 64 16.62 16.04 -17.59
CA ASP A 64 16.34 17.28 -16.86
C ASP A 64 15.30 17.05 -15.74
N ALA A 65 14.27 16.21 -15.99
CA ALA A 65 13.27 15.86 -15.01
C ALA A 65 13.85 15.05 -13.85
N GLU A 66 14.68 14.02 -14.12
CA GLU A 66 15.36 13.23 -13.08
C GLU A 66 16.28 14.10 -12.22
N ALA A 67 17.05 14.99 -12.82
CA ALA A 67 17.92 15.92 -12.09
C ALA A 67 17.13 16.89 -11.19
N LYS A 68 16.01 17.43 -11.69
CA LYS A 68 15.15 18.33 -10.92
C LYS A 68 14.45 17.58 -9.77
N LEU A 69 13.88 16.41 -10.06
CA LEU A 69 13.15 15.61 -9.05
C LEU A 69 14.11 15.12 -7.95
N LEU A 70 15.26 14.57 -8.30
CA LEU A 70 16.26 14.13 -7.31
C LEU A 70 16.57 15.26 -6.32
N LYS A 71 16.78 16.48 -6.81
CA LYS A 71 17.09 17.62 -5.94
C LYS A 71 15.94 17.93 -4.97
N VAL A 72 14.71 18.06 -5.47
CA VAL A 72 13.58 18.45 -4.60
C VAL A 72 13.18 17.33 -3.64
N TYR A 73 13.31 16.06 -4.05
CA TYR A 73 13.04 14.93 -3.17
C TYR A 73 14.11 14.75 -2.07
N VAL A 74 15.39 15.02 -2.37
CA VAL A 74 16.44 15.04 -1.33
C VAL A 74 16.17 16.16 -0.31
N ASP A 75 15.74 17.34 -0.76
CA ASP A 75 15.41 18.46 0.12
C ASP A 75 14.19 18.11 1.00
N ALA A 76 13.15 17.51 0.42
CA ALA A 76 11.95 17.05 1.14
C ALA A 76 12.30 15.94 2.15
N SER A 77 13.02 14.90 1.74
CA SER A 77 13.43 13.80 2.62
C SER A 77 14.25 14.26 3.82
N ARG A 78 15.13 15.26 3.63
CA ARG A 78 15.88 15.88 4.74
C ARG A 78 14.98 16.64 5.71
N ALA A 79 14.04 17.42 5.18
CA ALA A 79 13.10 18.19 6.00
C ALA A 79 12.17 17.26 6.79
N ASP A 80 11.66 16.20 6.14
CA ASP A 80 10.86 15.17 6.78
C ASP A 80 11.62 14.40 7.86
N TRP A 81 12.89 14.06 7.62
CA TRP A 81 13.72 13.44 8.65
C TRP A 81 13.85 14.34 9.87
N VAL A 82 14.10 15.64 9.67
CA VAL A 82 14.19 16.60 10.78
C VAL A 82 12.87 16.70 11.51
N LYS A 83 11.75 16.86 10.80
CA LYS A 83 10.40 16.87 11.38
C LYS A 83 10.13 15.59 12.19
N ALA A 84 10.39 14.42 11.62
CA ALA A 84 10.09 13.14 12.27
C ALA A 84 10.96 12.88 13.53
N THR A 85 12.15 13.46 13.61
CA THR A 85 13.12 13.28 14.71
C THR A 85 13.24 14.47 15.65
N TYR A 86 12.56 15.57 15.35
CA TYR A 86 12.49 16.79 16.19
C TYR A 86 11.23 17.58 15.83
N ILE A 87 10.11 17.24 16.47
CA ILE A 87 8.79 17.81 16.16
C ILE A 87 8.67 19.20 16.79
N THR A 88 8.52 20.22 15.95
CA THR A 88 8.20 21.62 16.32
C THR A 88 7.36 22.24 15.21
N GLU A 89 6.68 23.36 15.49
CA GLU A 89 5.95 24.12 14.48
C GLU A 89 6.87 24.53 13.30
N ASP A 90 8.11 24.90 13.58
CA ASP A 90 9.09 25.28 12.54
C ASP A 90 9.47 24.07 11.66
N THR A 91 9.73 22.89 12.27
CA THR A 91 10.13 21.71 11.48
C THR A 91 8.96 21.15 10.68
N GLU A 92 7.74 21.22 11.18
CA GLU A 92 6.52 20.90 10.44
C GLU A 92 6.33 21.84 9.25
N THR A 93 6.54 23.15 9.43
CA THR A 93 6.45 24.15 8.37
C THR A 93 7.51 23.90 7.29
N LEU A 94 8.78 23.70 7.68
CA LEU A 94 9.87 23.43 6.74
C LEU A 94 9.63 22.15 5.91
N ALA A 95 9.11 21.09 6.52
CA ALA A 95 8.79 19.86 5.82
C ALA A 95 7.62 20.08 4.84
N ALA A 96 6.53 20.72 5.29
CA ALA A 96 5.39 21.04 4.43
C ALA A 96 5.78 21.86 3.19
N GLU A 97 6.63 22.89 3.35
CA GLU A 97 7.14 23.68 2.22
C GLU A 97 8.03 22.87 1.25
N ALA A 98 8.83 21.95 1.78
CA ALA A 98 9.69 21.09 0.95
C ALA A 98 8.87 20.07 0.17
N ASP A 99 7.87 19.45 0.83
CA ASP A 99 6.93 18.52 0.21
C ASP A 99 6.10 19.20 -0.88
N GLU A 100 5.59 20.42 -0.63
CA GLU A 100 4.87 21.19 -1.63
C GLU A 100 5.72 21.43 -2.88
N ARG A 101 7.02 21.79 -2.73
CA ARG A 101 7.93 21.96 -3.86
C ARG A 101 8.13 20.66 -4.64
N ALA A 102 8.27 19.52 -3.97
CA ALA A 102 8.44 18.22 -4.61
C ALA A 102 7.18 17.78 -5.35
N ILE A 103 6.01 17.92 -4.73
CA ILE A 103 4.71 17.62 -5.33
C ILE A 103 4.46 18.48 -6.56
N ASN A 104 4.64 19.81 -6.45
CA ASN A 104 4.43 20.73 -7.56
C ASN A 104 5.37 20.44 -8.74
N ALA A 105 6.65 20.13 -8.47
CA ALA A 105 7.59 19.74 -9.51
C ALA A 105 7.16 18.44 -10.22
N THR A 106 6.67 17.46 -9.46
CA THR A 106 6.19 16.20 -10.01
C THR A 106 4.95 16.37 -10.87
N VAL A 107 3.97 17.14 -10.40
CA VAL A 107 2.73 17.46 -11.15
C VAL A 107 3.07 18.17 -12.46
N ASP A 108 3.93 19.20 -12.42
CA ASP A 108 4.32 19.97 -13.60
C ASP A 108 5.03 19.09 -14.64
N LEU A 109 5.98 18.26 -14.19
CA LEU A 109 6.72 17.37 -15.07
C LEU A 109 5.82 16.26 -15.65
N SER A 110 4.90 15.72 -14.86
CA SER A 110 3.94 14.72 -15.32
C SER A 110 3.02 15.28 -16.40
N LYS A 111 2.51 16.52 -16.24
CA LYS A 111 1.73 17.21 -17.27
C LYS A 111 2.56 17.47 -18.54
N GLN A 112 3.82 17.88 -18.40
CA GLN A 112 4.71 18.10 -19.55
C GLN A 112 5.06 16.78 -20.27
N ALA A 113 5.11 15.65 -19.58
CA ALA A 113 5.38 14.34 -20.15
C ALA A 113 4.34 13.90 -21.19
N THR A 114 3.09 14.38 -21.09
CA THR A 114 2.00 14.02 -22.02
C THR A 114 2.29 14.42 -23.47
N ARG A 115 3.13 15.42 -23.71
CA ARG A 115 3.54 15.84 -25.08
C ARG A 115 4.29 14.76 -25.86
N PHE A 116 4.77 13.73 -25.18
CA PHE A 116 5.50 12.61 -25.78
C PHE A 116 4.62 11.37 -25.97
N ASP A 117 3.34 11.44 -25.62
CA ASP A 117 2.40 10.31 -25.76
C ASP A 117 2.23 9.94 -27.25
N GLY A 118 2.17 8.64 -27.51
CA GLY A 118 2.04 8.11 -28.86
C GLY A 118 3.33 8.10 -29.70
N LEU A 119 4.43 8.66 -29.21
CA LEU A 119 5.73 8.57 -29.89
C LEU A 119 6.36 7.20 -29.75
N LYS A 120 7.05 6.71 -30.78
CA LYS A 120 7.89 5.51 -30.73
C LYS A 120 9.23 5.88 -30.07
N LEU A 121 9.33 5.64 -28.77
CA LEU A 121 10.49 5.95 -27.93
C LEU A 121 11.26 4.65 -27.59
N PRO A 122 12.57 4.76 -27.24
CA PRO A 122 13.29 3.68 -26.57
C PRO A 122 12.53 3.22 -25.32
N GLU A 123 12.60 1.93 -25.00
CA GLU A 123 11.82 1.30 -23.94
C GLU A 123 12.05 1.97 -22.57
N ASP A 124 13.29 2.25 -22.23
CA ASP A 124 13.70 2.92 -21.00
C ASP A 124 13.11 4.34 -20.88
N VAL A 125 13.12 5.11 -21.97
CA VAL A 125 12.54 6.47 -22.00
C VAL A 125 11.02 6.41 -21.88
N ALA A 126 10.38 5.50 -22.63
CA ALA A 126 8.94 5.30 -22.57
C ALA A 126 8.50 4.87 -21.14
N ARG A 127 9.25 3.95 -20.51
CA ARG A 127 9.00 3.51 -19.14
C ARG A 127 9.14 4.66 -18.14
N LYS A 128 10.19 5.46 -18.21
CA LYS A 128 10.39 6.61 -17.33
C LYS A 128 9.27 7.66 -17.46
N LEU A 129 8.82 7.95 -18.69
CA LEU A 129 7.68 8.85 -18.93
C LEU A 129 6.38 8.28 -18.34
N LYS A 130 6.15 6.97 -18.46
CA LYS A 130 5.02 6.28 -17.83
C LYS A 130 5.09 6.41 -16.31
N LEU A 131 6.23 6.05 -15.70
CA LEU A 131 6.44 6.10 -14.25
C LEU A 131 6.28 7.50 -13.69
N LEU A 132 6.79 8.53 -14.39
CA LEU A 132 6.64 9.94 -14.01
C LEU A 132 5.16 10.34 -13.92
N LYS A 133 4.31 9.92 -14.86
CA LYS A 133 2.87 10.17 -14.81
C LYS A 133 2.16 9.37 -13.70
N LEU A 134 2.64 8.18 -13.41
CA LEU A 134 2.10 7.27 -12.39
C LEU A 134 2.64 7.54 -10.97
N SER A 135 3.62 8.42 -10.80
CA SER A 135 4.12 8.82 -9.48
C SER A 135 3.09 9.63 -8.67
N LEU A 136 2.11 10.21 -9.35
CA LEU A 136 1.00 10.93 -8.71
C LEU A 136 -0.01 9.94 -8.13
N THR A 137 -0.31 10.08 -6.84
CA THR A 137 -1.44 9.39 -6.19
C THR A 137 -2.77 10.09 -6.49
N LEU A 138 -2.72 11.42 -6.63
CA LEU A 138 -3.86 12.27 -6.91
C LEU A 138 -3.56 13.15 -8.13
N ALA A 139 -4.31 12.95 -9.21
CA ALA A 139 -4.28 13.80 -10.37
C ALA A 139 -5.21 15.01 -10.17
N THR A 140 -4.64 16.22 -10.12
CA THR A 140 -5.42 17.45 -9.97
C THR A 140 -5.88 17.96 -11.35
N PRO A 141 -7.12 18.50 -11.47
CA PRO A 141 -7.56 19.17 -12.69
C PRO A 141 -6.64 20.32 -13.11
N ALA A 142 -6.60 20.61 -14.40
CA ALA A 142 -5.84 21.75 -14.92
C ALA A 142 -6.46 23.11 -14.55
N ASP A 143 -7.76 23.16 -14.29
CA ASP A 143 -8.42 24.38 -13.80
C ASP A 143 -7.95 24.72 -12.39
N PRO A 144 -7.35 25.91 -12.14
CA PRO A 144 -6.81 26.26 -10.84
C PRO A 144 -7.84 26.31 -9.70
N LYS A 145 -9.11 26.62 -10.01
CA LYS A 145 -10.18 26.66 -9.00
C LYS A 145 -10.59 25.26 -8.58
N GLU A 146 -10.75 24.36 -9.53
CA GLU A 146 -11.05 22.94 -9.24
C GLU A 146 -9.89 22.24 -8.57
N SER A 147 -8.65 22.57 -8.93
CA SER A 147 -7.45 22.07 -8.25
C SER A 147 -7.40 22.53 -6.79
N ALA A 148 -7.67 23.81 -6.52
CA ALA A 148 -7.74 24.35 -5.16
C ALA A 148 -8.91 23.74 -4.35
N GLU A 149 -10.09 23.56 -4.98
CA GLU A 149 -11.25 22.89 -4.38
C GLU A 149 -10.88 21.45 -3.98
N LEU A 150 -10.25 20.69 -4.88
CA LEU A 150 -9.82 19.32 -4.61
C LEU A 150 -8.85 19.24 -3.42
N THR A 151 -7.85 20.13 -3.38
CA THR A 151 -6.89 20.19 -2.27
C THR A 151 -7.60 20.49 -0.94
N GLN A 152 -8.55 21.41 -0.94
CA GLN A 152 -9.34 21.74 0.25
C GLN A 152 -10.19 20.56 0.73
N ILE A 153 -10.82 19.83 -0.21
CA ILE A 153 -11.62 18.65 0.11
C ILE A 153 -10.75 17.55 0.73
N VAL A 154 -9.59 17.25 0.13
CA VAL A 154 -8.68 16.23 0.66
C VAL A 154 -8.24 16.57 2.08
N SER A 155 -7.84 17.83 2.32
CA SER A 155 -7.47 18.31 3.66
C SER A 155 -8.65 18.25 4.65
N SER A 156 -9.87 18.53 4.19
CA SER A 156 -11.09 18.44 5.02
C SER A 156 -11.42 17.01 5.42
N LEU A 157 -11.31 16.04 4.48
CA LEU A 157 -11.56 14.62 4.73
C LEU A 157 -10.55 14.06 5.74
N GLU A 158 -9.26 14.31 5.53
CA GLU A 158 -8.20 13.89 6.43
C GLU A 158 -8.33 14.55 7.81
N GLY A 159 -8.59 15.86 7.85
CA GLY A 159 -8.80 16.61 9.09
C GLY A 159 -10.03 16.14 9.87
N THR A 160 -11.11 15.77 9.21
CA THR A 160 -12.31 15.18 9.84
C THR A 160 -11.99 13.82 10.47
N TYR A 161 -11.25 12.98 9.76
CA TYR A 161 -10.77 11.72 10.32
C TYR A 161 -9.85 11.92 11.52
N GLY A 162 -8.84 12.79 11.42
CA GLY A 162 -7.84 13.00 12.46
C GLY A 162 -8.41 13.64 13.74
N LYS A 163 -9.49 14.43 13.61
CA LYS A 163 -10.21 15.05 14.76
C LYS A 163 -11.34 14.17 15.28
N GLY A 164 -11.57 13.00 14.66
CA GLY A 164 -12.67 12.09 14.97
C GLY A 164 -12.69 11.68 16.43
N LYS A 165 -13.83 11.87 17.08
CA LYS A 165 -14.09 11.48 18.49
C LYS A 165 -15.52 11.01 18.64
N TRP A 166 -15.71 10.05 19.51
CA TRP A 166 -17.03 9.64 19.97
C TRP A 166 -17.24 10.04 21.42
N CYS A 167 -18.38 10.67 21.69
CA CYS A 167 -18.77 11.07 23.03
C CYS A 167 -19.86 10.10 23.51
N PRO A 168 -19.53 9.12 24.38
CA PRO A 168 -20.53 8.18 24.89
C PRO A 168 -21.63 8.91 25.66
N PRO A 169 -22.91 8.54 25.52
CA PRO A 169 -24.00 9.15 26.25
C PRO A 169 -23.74 9.13 27.76
N GLY A 170 -23.89 10.28 28.43
CA GLY A 170 -23.70 10.42 29.88
C GLY A 170 -22.24 10.38 30.37
N LYS A 171 -21.26 10.40 29.46
CA LYS A 171 -19.84 10.53 29.80
C LYS A 171 -19.36 11.94 29.47
N GLU A 172 -18.52 12.54 30.37
CA GLU A 172 -17.92 13.85 30.12
C GLU A 172 -16.78 13.81 29.11
N LYS A 173 -16.05 12.72 29.07
CA LYS A 173 -14.89 12.55 28.17
C LYS A 173 -15.33 11.89 26.85
N CYS A 174 -15.04 12.57 25.73
CA CYS A 174 -15.08 11.98 24.42
C CYS A 174 -13.85 11.08 24.19
N LEU A 175 -14.04 9.96 23.49
CA LEU A 175 -13.02 8.98 23.17
C LEU A 175 -12.50 9.22 21.75
N ASP A 176 -11.19 9.24 21.60
CA ASP A 176 -10.52 9.29 20.29
C ASP A 176 -10.25 7.89 19.73
N ILE A 177 -9.57 7.83 18.57
CA ILE A 177 -9.26 6.57 17.91
C ILE A 177 -8.42 5.62 18.77
N GLU A 178 -7.49 6.15 19.57
CA GLU A 178 -6.62 5.34 20.43
C GLU A 178 -7.41 4.71 21.58
N ASP A 179 -8.26 5.51 22.24
CA ASP A 179 -9.16 5.04 23.30
C ASP A 179 -10.09 3.92 22.74
N LEU A 180 -10.68 4.15 21.55
CA LEU A 180 -11.61 3.21 20.93
C LEU A 180 -10.90 1.94 20.44
N THR A 181 -9.70 2.06 19.86
CA THR A 181 -8.89 0.89 19.46
C THR A 181 -8.55 0.04 20.68
N ARG A 182 -8.22 0.67 21.82
CA ARG A 182 -7.95 -0.05 23.08
C ARG A 182 -9.17 -0.78 23.62
N ILE A 183 -10.37 -0.20 23.49
CA ILE A 183 -11.63 -0.88 23.83
C ILE A 183 -11.84 -2.09 22.93
N MET A 184 -11.71 -1.90 21.59
CA MET A 184 -11.87 -3.00 20.64
C MET A 184 -10.91 -4.18 20.91
N ALA A 185 -9.66 -3.87 21.25
CA ALA A 185 -8.63 -4.88 21.51
C ALA A 185 -8.87 -5.65 22.82
N ASN A 186 -9.30 -4.97 23.89
CA ASN A 186 -9.24 -5.53 25.24
C ASN A 186 -10.63 -5.86 25.84
N SER A 187 -11.70 -5.16 25.45
CA SER A 187 -13.02 -5.44 25.97
C SER A 187 -13.55 -6.78 25.49
N ARG A 188 -14.38 -7.41 26.34
CA ARG A 188 -15.11 -8.65 26.02
C ARG A 188 -16.59 -8.49 26.27
N ASP A 189 -17.05 -7.27 26.55
CA ASP A 189 -18.45 -6.91 26.63
C ASP A 189 -18.98 -6.57 25.22
N PRO A 190 -19.91 -7.36 24.66
CA PRO A 190 -20.39 -7.13 23.31
C PRO A 190 -21.14 -5.81 23.12
N GLN A 191 -21.74 -5.25 24.21
CA GLN A 191 -22.42 -3.97 24.14
C GLN A 191 -21.41 -2.82 24.08
N GLU A 192 -20.36 -2.84 24.90
CA GLU A 192 -19.28 -1.84 24.88
C GLU A 192 -18.54 -1.85 23.53
N LEU A 193 -18.22 -3.05 23.00
CA LEU A 193 -17.60 -3.22 21.68
C LEU A 193 -18.48 -2.64 20.56
N ARG A 194 -19.78 -2.92 20.60
CA ARG A 194 -20.77 -2.42 19.64
C ARG A 194 -20.86 -0.89 19.67
N ASP A 195 -20.96 -0.31 20.87
CA ASP A 195 -21.12 1.13 21.05
C ASP A 195 -19.85 1.88 20.61
N ALA A 196 -18.66 1.38 20.95
CA ALA A 196 -17.38 1.92 20.51
C ALA A 196 -17.25 1.88 18.97
N TRP A 197 -17.62 0.75 18.37
CA TRP A 197 -17.57 0.55 16.92
C TRP A 197 -18.53 1.51 16.18
N VAL A 198 -19.79 1.60 16.63
CA VAL A 198 -20.79 2.52 16.06
C VAL A 198 -20.34 3.97 16.22
N GLY A 199 -19.82 4.31 17.41
CA GLY A 199 -19.32 5.64 17.71
C GLY A 199 -18.22 6.09 16.76
N TRP A 200 -17.25 5.22 16.48
CA TRP A 200 -16.19 5.52 15.52
C TRP A 200 -16.71 5.68 14.09
N HIS A 201 -17.54 4.76 13.61
CA HIS A 201 -18.04 4.81 12.24
C HIS A 201 -18.96 6.01 11.96
N ALA A 202 -19.55 6.59 13.00
CA ALA A 202 -20.39 7.78 12.86
C ALA A 202 -19.61 9.06 12.47
N ILE A 203 -18.29 9.12 12.73
CA ILE A 203 -17.45 10.30 12.41
C ILE A 203 -17.40 10.59 10.90
N SER A 204 -17.57 9.57 10.07
CA SER A 204 -17.43 9.67 8.62
C SER A 204 -18.69 10.12 7.88
N ARG A 205 -19.86 10.15 8.54
CA ARG A 205 -21.11 10.60 7.91
C ARG A 205 -20.99 11.94 7.18
N PRO A 206 -20.42 13.01 7.77
CA PRO A 206 -20.29 14.30 7.11
C PRO A 206 -19.34 14.27 5.90
N MET A 207 -18.43 13.31 5.81
CA MET A 207 -17.45 13.21 4.72
C MET A 207 -18.06 12.78 3.37
N ARG A 208 -19.21 12.12 3.36
CA ARG A 208 -19.78 11.46 2.17
C ARG A 208 -19.94 12.39 0.97
N LYS A 209 -20.45 13.60 1.18
CA LYS A 209 -20.66 14.59 0.12
C LYS A 209 -19.33 15.07 -0.47
N ASP A 210 -18.38 15.39 0.40
CA ASP A 210 -17.06 15.85 -0.01
C ASP A 210 -16.29 14.73 -0.72
N PHE A 211 -16.44 13.47 -0.28
CA PHE A 211 -15.84 12.32 -0.95
C PHE A 211 -16.41 12.11 -2.37
N ALA A 212 -17.71 12.29 -2.57
CA ALA A 212 -18.29 12.24 -3.91
C ALA A 212 -17.73 13.32 -4.84
N ARG A 213 -17.55 14.55 -4.33
CA ARG A 213 -16.94 15.64 -5.09
C ARG A 213 -15.44 15.41 -5.34
N TYR A 214 -14.72 14.84 -4.36
CA TYR A 214 -13.36 14.37 -4.53
C TYR A 214 -13.23 13.37 -5.70
N VAL A 215 -14.12 12.38 -5.79
CA VAL A 215 -14.14 11.39 -6.88
C VAL A 215 -14.32 12.06 -8.24
N GLU A 216 -15.23 13.02 -8.35
CA GLU A 216 -15.48 13.75 -9.59
C GLU A 216 -14.24 14.52 -10.06
N LEU A 217 -13.61 15.29 -9.17
CA LEU A 217 -12.46 16.14 -9.47
C LEU A 217 -11.20 15.31 -9.76
N SER A 218 -10.94 14.27 -8.96
CA SER A 218 -9.79 13.38 -9.18
C SER A 218 -9.90 12.62 -10.51
N ASN A 219 -11.10 12.18 -10.88
CA ASN A 219 -11.36 11.58 -12.18
C ASN A 219 -11.13 12.56 -13.34
N LYS A 220 -11.49 13.83 -13.17
CA LYS A 220 -11.21 14.86 -14.17
C LYS A 220 -9.70 15.01 -14.40
N GLY A 221 -8.92 15.13 -13.32
CA GLY A 221 -7.46 15.20 -13.39
C GLY A 221 -6.84 13.95 -14.03
N ALA A 222 -7.31 12.76 -13.66
CA ALA A 222 -6.83 11.51 -14.26
C ALA A 222 -7.10 11.43 -15.78
N ARG A 223 -8.28 11.89 -16.23
CA ARG A 223 -8.58 11.98 -17.68
C ARG A 223 -7.68 12.96 -18.41
N GLU A 224 -7.32 14.07 -17.80
CA GLU A 224 -6.37 15.04 -18.38
C GLU A 224 -4.97 14.46 -18.54
N LEU A 225 -4.61 13.44 -17.76
CA LEU A 225 -3.37 12.66 -17.87
C LEU A 225 -3.48 11.44 -18.81
N GLY A 226 -4.65 11.23 -19.45
CA GLY A 226 -4.88 10.16 -20.41
C GLY A 226 -5.41 8.85 -19.83
N PHE A 227 -5.86 8.82 -18.56
CA PHE A 227 -6.48 7.66 -17.93
C PHE A 227 -8.00 7.74 -17.97
N ALA A 228 -8.70 6.62 -17.92
CA ALA A 228 -10.15 6.58 -17.92
C ALA A 228 -10.76 7.23 -16.65
N ASP A 229 -10.16 6.94 -15.52
CA ASP A 229 -10.52 7.45 -14.18
C ASP A 229 -9.31 7.30 -13.23
N ASN A 230 -9.44 7.80 -12.01
CA ASN A 230 -8.37 7.71 -11.00
C ASN A 230 -8.06 6.27 -10.59
N GLY A 231 -9.05 5.37 -10.57
CA GLY A 231 -8.85 3.95 -10.29
C GLY A 231 -8.08 3.22 -11.40
N ALA A 232 -8.32 3.58 -12.65
CA ALA A 232 -7.54 3.09 -13.79
C ALA A 232 -6.09 3.59 -13.74
N MET A 233 -5.88 4.85 -13.34
CA MET A 233 -4.54 5.40 -13.11
C MET A 233 -3.78 4.60 -12.03
N TRP A 234 -4.40 4.32 -10.89
CA TRP A 234 -3.78 3.52 -9.83
C TRP A 234 -3.42 2.11 -10.29
N ARG A 235 -4.36 1.40 -10.96
CA ARG A 235 -4.10 0.05 -11.48
C ARG A 235 -3.00 0.00 -12.56
N SER A 236 -2.81 1.08 -13.32
CA SER A 236 -1.78 1.16 -14.37
C SER A 236 -0.34 1.13 -13.83
N LYS A 237 -0.14 1.30 -12.50
CA LYS A 237 1.16 1.16 -11.83
C LYS A 237 1.70 -0.28 -11.85
N TYR A 238 0.81 -1.27 -12.00
CA TYR A 238 1.16 -2.68 -11.86
C TYR A 238 1.57 -3.35 -13.18
N ASP A 239 2.00 -2.59 -14.19
CA ASP A 239 2.50 -3.09 -15.49
C ASP A 239 1.55 -4.08 -16.20
N MET A 240 0.25 -3.96 -15.95
CA MET A 240 -0.83 -4.74 -16.53
C MET A 240 -1.96 -3.80 -16.98
N PRO A 241 -2.79 -4.22 -17.96
CA PRO A 241 -4.07 -3.54 -18.21
C PRO A 241 -4.91 -3.50 -16.92
N PRO A 242 -5.56 -2.37 -16.58
CA PRO A 242 -6.25 -2.21 -15.30
C PRO A 242 -7.27 -3.31 -14.96
N ASP A 243 -8.00 -3.82 -15.96
CA ASP A 243 -9.01 -4.85 -15.74
C ASP A 243 -8.41 -6.27 -15.61
N GLU A 244 -7.31 -6.55 -16.30
CA GLU A 244 -6.55 -7.79 -16.12
C GLU A 244 -5.92 -7.84 -14.73
N PHE A 245 -5.40 -6.70 -14.23
CA PHE A 245 -4.89 -6.62 -12.87
C PHE A 245 -5.98 -6.91 -11.83
N ALA A 246 -7.19 -6.37 -12.00
CA ALA A 246 -8.30 -6.67 -11.09
C ALA A 246 -8.68 -8.16 -11.09
N GLN A 247 -8.63 -8.83 -12.27
CA GLN A 247 -8.87 -10.27 -12.38
C GLN A 247 -7.77 -11.10 -11.73
N GLU A 248 -6.51 -10.67 -11.85
CA GLU A 248 -5.37 -11.32 -11.20
C GLU A 248 -5.50 -11.32 -9.67
N LEU A 249 -5.99 -10.22 -9.09
CA LEU A 249 -6.23 -10.15 -7.65
C LEU A 249 -7.35 -11.10 -7.19
N ASP A 250 -8.44 -11.21 -7.95
CA ASP A 250 -9.50 -12.18 -7.65
C ASP A 250 -8.97 -13.63 -7.76
N ARG A 251 -8.10 -13.91 -8.74
CA ARG A 251 -7.45 -15.23 -8.88
C ARG A 251 -6.58 -15.55 -7.65
N LEU A 252 -5.79 -14.60 -7.19
CA LEU A 252 -4.94 -14.77 -6.00
C LEU A 252 -5.79 -15.01 -4.74
N TRP A 253 -6.88 -14.27 -4.60
CA TRP A 253 -7.82 -14.49 -3.49
C TRP A 253 -8.40 -15.91 -3.50
N GLU A 254 -8.86 -16.41 -4.65
CA GLU A 254 -9.44 -17.75 -4.73
C GLU A 254 -8.44 -18.86 -4.37
N GLN A 255 -7.13 -18.65 -4.53
CA GLN A 255 -6.10 -19.59 -4.08
C GLN A 255 -6.02 -19.71 -2.56
N VAL A 256 -6.27 -18.61 -1.81
CA VAL A 256 -6.17 -18.55 -0.34
C VAL A 256 -7.52 -18.74 0.33
N ARG A 257 -8.61 -18.47 -0.35
CA ARG A 257 -9.97 -18.51 0.19
C ARG A 257 -10.30 -19.78 0.99
N PRO A 258 -9.88 -21.00 0.62
CA PRO A 258 -10.17 -22.20 1.43
C PRO A 258 -9.60 -22.10 2.86
N LEU A 259 -8.36 -21.63 3.03
CA LEU A 259 -7.75 -21.42 4.34
C LEU A 259 -8.49 -20.34 5.13
N TYR A 260 -8.82 -19.21 4.48
CA TYR A 260 -9.60 -18.14 5.12
C TYR A 260 -10.97 -18.62 5.61
N VAL A 261 -11.69 -19.37 4.78
CA VAL A 261 -13.03 -19.89 5.13
C VAL A 261 -12.94 -20.86 6.32
N ALA A 262 -11.90 -21.69 6.38
CA ALA A 262 -11.66 -22.57 7.52
C ALA A 262 -11.35 -21.78 8.80
N LEU A 263 -10.50 -20.72 8.72
CA LEU A 263 -10.20 -19.81 9.82
C LEU A 263 -11.47 -19.07 10.30
N HIS A 264 -12.25 -18.51 9.38
CA HIS A 264 -13.50 -17.82 9.67
C HIS A 264 -14.48 -18.71 10.41
N ALA A 265 -14.70 -19.95 9.93
CA ALA A 265 -15.60 -20.90 10.57
C ALA A 265 -15.16 -21.26 12.00
N TYR A 266 -13.86 -21.48 12.20
CA TYR A 266 -13.29 -21.74 13.53
C TYR A 266 -13.50 -20.56 14.47
N VAL A 267 -13.10 -19.34 14.05
CA VAL A 267 -13.25 -18.12 14.86
C VAL A 267 -14.72 -17.85 15.18
N ARG A 268 -15.63 -17.96 14.20
CA ARG A 268 -17.08 -17.81 14.41
C ARG A 268 -17.59 -18.77 15.49
N ASN A 269 -17.21 -20.03 15.43
CA ASN A 269 -17.65 -21.04 16.41
C ASN A 269 -17.13 -20.69 17.83
N ARG A 270 -15.87 -20.26 17.97
CA ARG A 270 -15.31 -19.85 19.27
C ARG A 270 -15.98 -18.60 19.82
N LEU A 271 -16.24 -17.60 18.97
CA LEU A 271 -16.99 -16.40 19.37
C LEU A 271 -18.45 -16.72 19.73
N ARG A 272 -19.08 -17.67 19.02
CA ARG A 272 -20.42 -18.15 19.35
C ARG A 272 -20.46 -18.84 20.71
N GLU A 273 -19.47 -19.67 21.04
CA GLU A 273 -19.34 -20.29 22.39
C GLU A 273 -19.21 -19.21 23.48
N LYS A 274 -18.55 -18.09 23.21
CA LYS A 274 -18.38 -16.98 24.14
C LYS A 274 -19.62 -16.09 24.27
N TYR A 275 -20.24 -15.70 23.14
CA TYR A 275 -21.26 -14.65 23.09
C TYR A 275 -22.69 -15.18 22.86
N GLY A 276 -22.84 -16.45 22.51
CA GLY A 276 -24.15 -17.11 22.28
C GLY A 276 -24.72 -16.88 20.88
N ASP A 277 -25.71 -17.72 20.55
CA ASP A 277 -26.34 -17.78 19.22
C ASP A 277 -27.12 -16.53 18.83
N GLN A 278 -27.53 -15.73 19.81
CA GLN A 278 -28.25 -14.47 19.58
C GLN A 278 -27.35 -13.38 18.98
N ILE A 279 -26.05 -13.42 19.26
CA ILE A 279 -25.06 -12.43 18.80
C ILE A 279 -24.26 -12.98 17.61
N VAL A 280 -23.82 -14.24 17.70
CA VAL A 280 -23.04 -14.89 16.65
C VAL A 280 -23.82 -16.10 16.11
N PRO A 281 -24.36 -16.04 14.89
CA PRO A 281 -25.15 -17.13 14.34
C PRO A 281 -24.27 -18.36 14.06
N ALA A 282 -24.89 -19.54 14.15
CA ALA A 282 -24.22 -20.81 13.86
C ALA A 282 -23.75 -20.91 12.40
N ASN A 283 -24.49 -20.26 11.50
CA ASN A 283 -24.15 -20.10 10.07
C ASN A 283 -24.43 -18.66 9.67
N GLY A 284 -23.49 -18.04 8.94
CA GLY A 284 -23.60 -16.65 8.53
C GLY A 284 -22.37 -15.81 8.89
N PRO A 285 -22.45 -14.47 8.73
CA PRO A 285 -21.34 -13.58 8.97
C PRO A 285 -21.02 -13.40 10.47
N ILE A 286 -19.79 -12.98 10.74
CA ILE A 286 -19.38 -12.52 12.08
C ILE A 286 -19.69 -11.03 12.22
N PRO A 287 -20.28 -10.55 13.33
CA PRO A 287 -20.40 -9.12 13.60
C PRO A 287 -19.04 -8.44 13.69
N ALA A 288 -18.83 -7.36 12.93
CA ALA A 288 -17.54 -6.66 12.80
C ALA A 288 -16.96 -6.23 14.15
N TYR A 289 -17.80 -5.74 15.06
CA TYR A 289 -17.39 -5.24 16.37
C TYR A 289 -16.84 -6.33 17.33
N LEU A 290 -16.97 -7.62 17.00
CA LEU A 290 -16.44 -8.74 17.82
C LEU A 290 -15.03 -9.18 17.42
N LEU A 291 -14.46 -8.64 16.35
CA LEU A 291 -13.19 -9.10 15.77
C LEU A 291 -11.95 -8.35 16.28
N GLY A 292 -12.09 -7.61 17.39
CA GLY A 292 -10.95 -7.01 18.09
C GLY A 292 -10.29 -5.80 17.41
N ASN A 293 -10.89 -5.28 16.33
CA ASN A 293 -10.36 -4.20 15.51
C ASN A 293 -11.50 -3.35 14.97
N LEU A 294 -11.33 -2.01 14.91
CA LEU A 294 -12.38 -1.08 14.45
C LEU A 294 -12.88 -1.39 13.04
N TRP A 295 -12.03 -1.92 12.18
CA TRP A 295 -12.37 -2.22 10.78
C TRP A 295 -12.55 -3.71 10.51
N ALA A 296 -12.35 -4.57 11.53
CA ALA A 296 -12.31 -6.03 11.40
C ALA A 296 -11.31 -6.48 10.30
N GLN A 297 -10.18 -5.77 10.19
CA GLN A 297 -9.16 -6.03 9.17
C GLN A 297 -8.18 -7.14 9.60
N GLU A 298 -7.83 -7.19 10.87
CA GLU A 298 -6.96 -8.14 11.55
C GLU A 298 -7.63 -8.62 12.82
N TRP A 299 -7.41 -9.85 13.22
CA TRP A 299 -8.17 -10.49 14.30
C TRP A 299 -7.28 -10.99 15.46
N GLU A 300 -6.01 -10.62 15.53
CA GLU A 300 -5.07 -11.09 16.57
C GLU A 300 -5.54 -10.75 17.98
N ASN A 301 -6.27 -9.65 18.18
CA ASN A 301 -6.79 -9.26 19.48
C ASN A 301 -7.85 -10.22 20.04
N VAL A 302 -8.45 -11.10 19.21
CA VAL A 302 -9.33 -12.16 19.68
C VAL A 302 -8.59 -13.47 19.94
N TYR A 303 -7.27 -13.55 19.72
CA TYR A 303 -6.48 -14.75 19.96
C TYR A 303 -6.74 -15.39 21.34
N PRO A 304 -6.81 -14.63 22.47
CA PRO A 304 -7.12 -15.22 23.77
C PRO A 304 -8.47 -15.97 23.84
N LEU A 305 -9.43 -15.65 22.97
CA LEU A 305 -10.75 -16.31 22.90
C LEU A 305 -10.73 -17.57 22.03
N VAL A 306 -9.75 -17.68 21.12
CA VAL A 306 -9.70 -18.73 20.10
C VAL A 306 -8.47 -19.61 20.19
N ALA A 307 -7.51 -19.27 21.04
CA ALA A 307 -6.28 -20.02 21.23
C ALA A 307 -6.54 -21.51 21.55
N PRO A 308 -5.78 -22.44 20.95
CA PRO A 308 -5.86 -23.84 21.30
C PRO A 308 -5.31 -24.09 22.72
N GLN A 309 -5.67 -25.22 23.31
CA GLN A 309 -5.07 -25.64 24.57
C GLN A 309 -3.55 -25.85 24.36
N ASN A 310 -2.72 -25.39 25.31
CA ASN A 310 -1.26 -25.47 25.23
C ASN A 310 -0.61 -24.63 24.12
N ALA A 311 -1.20 -23.48 23.79
CA ALA A 311 -0.73 -22.55 22.75
C ALA A 311 0.60 -21.80 23.07
N ASP A 312 1.20 -22.03 24.24
CA ASP A 312 2.46 -21.42 24.63
C ASP A 312 3.59 -21.81 23.65
N PRO A 313 4.29 -20.86 23.02
CA PRO A 313 5.38 -21.13 22.07
C PRO A 313 6.59 -21.84 22.69
N GLY A 314 6.66 -21.93 24.03
CA GLY A 314 7.75 -22.60 24.76
C GLY A 314 9.01 -21.77 24.94
N TYR A 315 9.02 -20.50 24.49
CA TYR A 315 10.05 -19.50 24.73
C TYR A 315 9.48 -18.09 24.67
N ASP A 316 10.11 -17.18 25.39
CA ASP A 316 9.81 -15.75 25.32
C ASP A 316 11.07 -14.99 24.87
N LEU A 317 11.08 -14.54 23.61
CA LEU A 317 12.22 -13.82 23.05
C LEU A 317 12.46 -12.49 23.79
N THR A 318 11.41 -11.84 24.28
CA THR A 318 11.51 -10.61 25.07
C THR A 318 12.30 -10.84 26.34
N GLU A 319 11.97 -11.88 27.10
CA GLU A 319 12.68 -12.21 28.34
C GLU A 319 14.11 -12.69 28.06
N ILE A 320 14.34 -13.40 26.95
CA ILE A 320 15.70 -13.82 26.54
C ILE A 320 16.58 -12.59 26.25
N LEU A 321 16.08 -11.63 25.46
CA LEU A 321 16.82 -10.40 25.14
C LEU A 321 17.13 -9.57 26.39
N LYS A 322 16.15 -9.40 27.28
CA LYS A 322 16.31 -8.69 28.55
C LYS A 322 17.32 -9.38 29.48
N SER A 323 17.25 -10.70 29.65
CA SER A 323 18.14 -11.46 30.51
C SER A 323 19.60 -11.40 30.05
N ARG A 324 19.85 -11.16 28.77
CA ARG A 324 21.17 -10.97 28.18
C ARG A 324 21.65 -9.52 28.20
N ASN A 325 20.87 -8.60 28.79
CA ASN A 325 21.12 -7.15 28.77
C ASN A 325 21.34 -6.62 27.33
N THR A 326 20.60 -7.15 26.35
CA THR A 326 20.65 -6.69 24.97
C THR A 326 20.16 -5.25 24.91
N ASP A 327 20.90 -4.37 24.23
CA ASP A 327 20.48 -3.00 23.97
C ASP A 327 19.91 -2.84 22.56
N ALA A 328 19.31 -1.68 22.29
CA ALA A 328 18.69 -1.36 21.00
C ALA A 328 19.69 -1.49 19.83
N ARG A 329 20.92 -1.02 20.01
CA ARG A 329 21.97 -1.07 18.98
C ARG A 329 22.42 -2.51 18.68
N GLN A 330 22.48 -3.35 19.71
CA GLN A 330 22.77 -4.78 19.54
C GLN A 330 21.64 -5.50 18.79
N MET A 331 20.37 -5.14 19.04
CA MET A 331 19.25 -5.67 18.27
C MET A 331 19.38 -5.33 16.79
N VAL A 332 19.74 -4.09 16.45
CA VAL A 332 19.96 -3.67 15.04
C VAL A 332 21.15 -4.42 14.43
N ARG A 333 22.20 -4.72 15.21
CA ARG A 333 23.33 -5.55 14.73
C ARG A 333 22.92 -6.98 14.39
N TYR A 334 21.99 -7.59 15.13
CA TYR A 334 21.44 -8.89 14.74
C TYR A 334 20.78 -8.83 13.36
N GLY A 335 19.99 -7.79 13.10
CA GLY A 335 19.39 -7.55 11.78
C GLY A 335 20.44 -7.32 10.68
N GLU A 336 21.45 -6.47 10.91
CA GLU A 336 22.56 -6.29 9.96
C GLU A 336 23.29 -7.61 9.69
N HIS A 337 23.58 -8.40 10.73
CA HIS A 337 24.23 -9.71 10.58
C HIS A 337 23.37 -10.69 9.77
N PHE A 338 22.05 -10.59 9.84
CA PHE A 338 21.18 -11.37 8.99
C PHE A 338 21.51 -11.12 7.51
N PHE A 339 21.54 -9.87 7.07
CA PHE A 339 21.84 -9.49 5.67
C PHE A 339 23.29 -9.80 5.27
N THR A 340 24.27 -9.52 6.14
CA THR A 340 25.67 -9.85 5.83
C THR A 340 25.89 -11.37 5.73
N SER A 341 25.14 -12.17 6.48
CA SER A 341 25.14 -13.63 6.33
C SER A 341 24.67 -14.10 4.95
N LEU A 342 23.77 -13.35 4.33
CA LEU A 342 23.28 -13.59 2.96
C LEU A 342 24.27 -13.14 1.87
N GLY A 343 25.25 -12.29 2.21
CA GLY A 343 26.26 -11.78 1.28
C GLY A 343 26.14 -10.31 0.94
N PHE A 344 25.24 -9.59 1.60
CA PHE A 344 25.18 -8.14 1.47
C PHE A 344 26.33 -7.47 2.21
N GLU A 345 26.78 -6.32 1.71
CA GLU A 345 27.78 -5.51 2.39
C GLU A 345 27.20 -4.88 3.67
N PRO A 346 27.99 -4.71 4.74
CA PRO A 346 27.55 -4.04 5.96
C PRO A 346 26.96 -2.65 5.68
N LEU A 347 26.06 -2.19 6.54
CA LEU A 347 25.52 -0.84 6.49
C LEU A 347 26.64 0.21 6.67
N PRO A 348 26.56 1.36 6.01
CA PRO A 348 27.59 2.39 6.10
C PRO A 348 27.67 2.97 7.51
N GLU A 349 28.85 3.49 7.89
CA GLU A 349 29.04 4.10 9.21
C GLU A 349 28.06 5.25 9.47
N THR A 350 27.66 5.98 8.42
CA THR A 350 26.64 7.05 8.47
C THR A 350 25.29 6.55 8.97
N PHE A 351 24.89 5.31 8.64
CA PHE A 351 23.69 4.67 9.17
C PHE A 351 23.72 4.62 10.71
N TRP A 352 24.83 4.15 11.27
CA TRP A 352 25.01 4.02 12.72
C TRP A 352 25.10 5.34 13.47
N GLN A 353 25.53 6.40 12.78
CA GLN A 353 25.69 7.76 13.34
C GLN A 353 24.40 8.58 13.25
N ARG A 354 23.58 8.36 12.21
CA ARG A 354 22.45 9.24 11.87
C ARG A 354 21.07 8.65 12.15
N SER A 355 20.97 7.32 12.33
CA SER A 355 19.72 6.67 12.69
C SER A 355 19.27 7.02 14.11
N LEU A 356 17.95 6.97 14.32
CA LEU A 356 17.33 7.13 15.64
C LEU A 356 16.86 5.76 16.14
N PHE A 357 17.57 5.16 17.08
CA PHE A 357 17.24 3.83 17.63
C PHE A 357 16.40 3.90 18.91
N VAL A 358 16.52 4.99 19.67
CA VAL A 358 15.88 5.13 20.99
C VAL A 358 15.18 6.47 21.07
N LYS A 359 14.01 6.51 21.72
CA LYS A 359 13.27 7.75 21.93
C LYS A 359 14.13 8.74 22.75
N PRO A 360 14.38 9.97 22.22
CA PRO A 360 15.04 11.03 23.00
C PRO A 360 14.19 11.45 24.18
N GLN A 361 14.84 11.96 25.25
CA GLN A 361 14.15 12.49 26.42
C GLN A 361 13.89 14.00 26.35
N ASP A 362 14.55 14.68 25.43
CA ASP A 362 14.62 16.14 25.33
C ASP A 362 13.72 16.73 24.22
N ARG A 363 13.04 15.87 23.45
CA ARG A 363 12.19 16.29 22.33
C ARG A 363 11.17 15.24 21.94
N ASP A 364 10.12 15.69 21.28
CA ASP A 364 9.13 14.81 20.66
C ASP A 364 9.61 14.30 19.29
N VAL A 365 9.32 13.03 19.03
CA VAL A 365 9.66 12.32 17.78
C VAL A 365 8.52 11.41 17.36
N VAL A 366 8.44 11.09 16.08
CA VAL A 366 7.55 10.04 15.57
C VAL A 366 8.17 8.67 15.86
N CYS A 367 7.60 7.92 16.83
CA CYS A 367 8.14 6.62 17.26
C CYS A 367 7.82 5.46 16.31
N HIS A 368 6.87 5.60 15.39
CA HIS A 368 6.59 4.56 14.40
C HIS A 368 7.86 4.20 13.61
N ALA A 369 8.18 2.90 13.54
CA ALA A 369 9.35 2.40 12.81
C ALA A 369 9.29 2.81 11.34
N SER A 370 10.43 3.17 10.78
CA SER A 370 10.55 3.49 9.35
C SER A 370 12.00 3.50 8.88
N ALA A 371 12.21 2.99 7.68
CA ALA A 371 13.49 3.00 6.97
C ALA A 371 13.54 4.18 5.99
N TRP A 372 14.70 4.81 5.86
CA TRP A 372 14.90 6.04 5.10
C TRP A 372 16.11 5.94 4.18
N ASP A 373 15.97 6.44 2.96
CA ASP A 373 17.06 6.79 2.06
C ASP A 373 16.99 8.29 1.83
N VAL A 374 17.80 9.06 2.58
CA VAL A 374 17.65 10.52 2.69
C VAL A 374 18.19 11.26 1.47
N ASP A 375 19.18 10.68 0.79
CA ASP A 375 19.82 11.33 -0.37
C ASP A 375 19.68 10.53 -1.68
N PHE A 376 18.94 9.43 -1.61
CA PHE A 376 18.76 8.47 -2.70
C PHE A 376 20.10 7.92 -3.24
N ALA A 377 21.08 7.79 -2.35
CA ALA A 377 22.41 7.28 -2.65
C ALA A 377 22.92 6.31 -1.57
N ASP A 378 23.45 6.80 -0.45
CA ASP A 378 23.98 5.93 0.63
C ASP A 378 23.73 6.52 2.04
N ASP A 379 22.94 7.60 2.16
CA ASP A 379 22.51 8.14 3.46
C ASP A 379 21.27 7.37 3.97
N LEU A 380 21.47 6.09 4.20
CA LEU A 380 20.46 5.21 4.75
C LEU A 380 20.30 5.44 6.24
N ARG A 381 19.06 5.42 6.73
CA ARG A 381 18.74 5.58 8.15
C ARG A 381 17.54 4.71 8.53
N VAL A 382 17.44 4.41 9.82
CA VAL A 382 16.22 3.88 10.42
C VAL A 382 15.81 4.80 11.58
N LYS A 383 14.51 5.01 11.73
CA LYS A 383 13.92 5.74 12.84
C LYS A 383 12.98 4.81 13.59
N MET A 384 13.31 4.56 14.86
CA MET A 384 12.56 3.69 15.75
C MET A 384 12.68 4.21 17.19
N CYS A 385 11.70 3.87 18.03
CA CYS A 385 11.82 3.97 19.49
C CYS A 385 11.87 2.53 20.03
N ILE A 386 13.03 1.87 19.88
CA ILE A 386 13.19 0.44 20.14
C ILE A 386 12.99 0.14 21.62
N ASP A 387 12.00 -0.69 21.93
CA ASP A 387 11.88 -1.42 23.17
C ASP A 387 12.50 -2.81 23.03
N ILE A 388 13.04 -3.35 24.12
CA ILE A 388 13.71 -4.66 24.10
C ILE A 388 12.65 -5.76 24.17
N THR A 389 12.06 -6.06 23.01
CA THR A 389 10.99 -7.07 22.83
C THR A 389 11.23 -7.93 21.59
N GLY A 390 10.61 -9.11 21.58
CA GLY A 390 10.61 -10.00 20.40
C GLY A 390 9.92 -9.36 19.19
N GLU A 391 8.91 -8.51 19.42
CA GLU A 391 8.22 -7.74 18.39
C GLU A 391 9.18 -6.77 17.70
N TYR A 392 9.85 -5.90 18.47
CA TYR A 392 10.84 -4.97 17.89
C TYR A 392 12.02 -5.70 17.24
N PHE A 393 12.39 -6.89 17.73
CA PHE A 393 13.40 -7.69 17.06
C PHE A 393 12.99 -8.08 15.63
N ALA A 394 11.75 -8.53 15.44
CA ALA A 394 11.21 -8.83 14.11
C ALA A 394 11.05 -7.54 13.26
N THR A 395 10.54 -6.46 13.85
CA THR A 395 10.38 -5.15 13.17
C THR A 395 11.72 -4.61 12.67
N ILE A 396 12.80 -4.73 13.42
CA ILE A 396 14.15 -4.33 12.98
C ILE A 396 14.56 -5.10 11.72
N HIS A 397 14.32 -6.40 11.66
CA HIS A 397 14.63 -7.21 10.49
C HIS A 397 13.81 -6.76 9.26
N HIS A 398 12.55 -6.42 9.47
CA HIS A 398 11.67 -5.85 8.44
C HIS A 398 12.19 -4.49 7.93
N GLU A 399 12.45 -3.54 8.81
CA GLU A 399 12.92 -2.20 8.44
C GLU A 399 14.27 -2.22 7.71
N LEU A 400 15.18 -3.08 8.14
CA LEU A 400 16.43 -3.27 7.42
C LEU A 400 16.20 -3.88 6.03
N GLY A 401 15.16 -4.67 5.82
CA GLY A 401 14.73 -5.11 4.48
C GLY A 401 14.52 -3.96 3.54
N HIS A 402 13.86 -2.90 4.00
CA HIS A 402 13.70 -1.67 3.23
C HIS A 402 15.04 -0.98 2.95
N ASN A 403 15.93 -0.82 3.95
CA ASN A 403 17.22 -0.16 3.75
C ASN A 403 18.11 -0.92 2.74
N PHE A 404 18.16 -2.25 2.80
CA PHE A 404 18.93 -3.04 1.84
C PHE A 404 18.31 -3.02 0.43
N TYR A 405 16.99 -2.90 0.31
CA TYR A 405 16.35 -2.70 -0.99
C TYR A 405 16.68 -1.31 -1.56
N GLN A 406 16.54 -0.26 -0.77
CA GLN A 406 16.90 1.11 -1.13
C GLN A 406 18.34 1.16 -1.65
N ARG A 407 19.27 0.58 -0.91
CA ARG A 407 20.69 0.54 -1.28
C ARG A 407 20.95 -0.23 -2.58
N ALA A 408 20.22 -1.31 -2.83
CA ALA A 408 20.42 -2.14 -4.00
C ALA A 408 20.05 -1.41 -5.31
N TYR A 409 18.92 -0.69 -5.32
CA TYR A 409 18.49 0.03 -6.52
C TYR A 409 19.09 1.45 -6.68
N ASN A 410 19.88 1.94 -5.72
CA ASN A 410 20.47 3.29 -5.79
C ASN A 410 21.41 3.53 -7.00
N ARG A 411 21.85 2.47 -7.65
CA ARG A 411 22.63 2.54 -8.91
C ARG A 411 21.78 2.80 -10.13
N GLN A 412 20.46 2.67 -10.03
CA GLN A 412 19.53 2.94 -11.12
C GLN A 412 19.36 4.46 -11.35
N PRO A 413 18.95 4.91 -12.54
CA PRO A 413 18.44 6.27 -12.76
C PRO A 413 17.32 6.61 -11.77
N PHE A 414 17.16 7.88 -11.40
CA PHE A 414 16.28 8.31 -10.31
C PHE A 414 14.84 7.78 -10.41
N LEU A 415 14.21 7.84 -11.60
CA LEU A 415 12.85 7.35 -11.81
C LEU A 415 12.70 5.82 -11.70
N PHE A 416 13.79 5.09 -11.59
CA PHE A 416 13.83 3.64 -11.36
C PHE A 416 14.20 3.26 -9.92
N ARG A 417 14.48 4.25 -9.05
CA ARG A 417 14.86 4.03 -7.63
C ARG A 417 13.65 3.84 -6.75
N ASP A 418 12.93 2.75 -6.97
CA ASP A 418 11.84 2.26 -6.12
C ASP A 418 11.68 0.76 -6.35
N SER A 419 10.84 0.10 -5.57
CA SER A 419 10.55 -1.33 -5.71
C SER A 419 9.80 -1.65 -7.02
N ALA A 420 9.88 -2.88 -7.49
CA ALA A 420 9.28 -3.33 -8.75
C ALA A 420 7.77 -3.03 -8.87
N ASN A 421 7.06 -3.03 -7.75
CA ASN A 421 5.78 -2.34 -7.50
C ASN A 421 5.67 -2.08 -6.00
N ASP A 422 4.69 -1.30 -5.58
CA ASP A 422 4.56 -0.84 -4.19
C ASP A 422 4.27 -1.96 -3.16
N GLY A 423 3.94 -3.19 -3.59
CA GLY A 423 3.85 -4.37 -2.73
C GLY A 423 5.20 -5.06 -2.48
N PHE A 424 6.21 -4.87 -3.34
CA PHE A 424 7.50 -5.56 -3.19
C PHE A 424 8.31 -5.05 -2.01
N HIS A 425 8.25 -3.76 -1.71
CA HIS A 425 9.02 -3.19 -0.60
C HIS A 425 8.60 -3.80 0.73
N GLU A 426 7.30 -3.81 1.02
CA GLU A 426 6.72 -4.44 2.21
C GLU A 426 6.96 -5.95 2.21
N ALA A 427 6.78 -6.61 1.05
CA ALA A 427 7.00 -8.06 0.93
C ALA A 427 8.44 -8.47 1.25
N VAL A 428 9.44 -7.65 0.92
CA VAL A 428 10.86 -7.92 1.26
C VAL A 428 11.06 -7.83 2.77
N GLY A 429 10.63 -6.75 3.42
CA GLY A 429 10.71 -6.59 4.86
C GLY A 429 10.07 -7.77 5.60
N ASP A 430 8.84 -8.11 5.21
CA ASP A 430 8.09 -9.22 5.78
C ASP A 430 8.73 -10.60 5.49
N THR A 431 9.31 -10.81 4.31
CA THR A 431 10.05 -12.05 3.98
C THR A 431 11.23 -12.29 4.95
N ILE A 432 11.95 -11.22 5.28
CA ILE A 432 13.04 -11.31 6.27
C ILE A 432 12.46 -11.57 7.66
N ALA A 433 11.39 -10.90 8.06
CA ALA A 433 10.71 -11.14 9.33
C ALA A 433 10.18 -12.59 9.45
N LEU A 434 9.66 -13.20 8.35
CA LEU A 434 9.29 -14.62 8.32
C LEU A 434 10.47 -15.57 8.56
N SER A 435 11.69 -15.13 8.31
CA SER A 435 12.91 -15.91 8.56
C SER A 435 13.44 -15.77 10.01
N VAL A 436 12.80 -14.94 10.85
CA VAL A 436 13.08 -14.85 12.29
C VAL A 436 12.40 -16.04 12.99
N THR A 437 12.91 -17.22 12.76
CA THR A 437 12.38 -18.50 13.25
C THR A 437 13.15 -19.00 14.47
N PRO A 438 12.62 -19.98 15.24
CA PRO A 438 13.39 -20.63 16.31
C PRO A 438 14.73 -21.20 15.84
N ALA A 439 14.81 -21.71 14.61
CA ALA A 439 16.05 -22.21 14.02
C ALA A 439 17.09 -21.09 13.83
N TYR A 440 16.67 -19.91 13.37
CA TYR A 440 17.53 -18.73 13.30
C TYR A 440 18.01 -18.29 14.69
N LEU A 441 17.10 -18.23 15.68
CA LEU A 441 17.44 -17.84 17.04
C LEU A 441 18.47 -18.80 17.69
N VAL A 442 18.42 -20.10 17.36
CA VAL A 442 19.43 -21.07 17.75
C VAL A 442 20.78 -20.79 17.08
N GLN A 443 20.77 -20.52 15.77
CA GLN A 443 22.01 -20.25 15.01
C GLN A 443 22.76 -19.02 15.50
N ILE A 444 22.04 -17.99 15.94
CA ILE A 444 22.65 -16.77 16.52
C ILE A 444 22.86 -16.86 18.04
N GLY A 445 22.56 -18.02 18.63
CA GLY A 445 22.80 -18.31 20.05
C GLY A 445 21.81 -17.65 21.00
N LEU A 446 20.67 -17.16 20.57
CA LEU A 446 19.60 -16.63 21.43
C LEU A 446 18.76 -17.74 22.06
N LEU A 447 18.61 -18.88 21.40
CA LEU A 447 17.99 -20.09 21.94
C LEU A 447 19.00 -21.24 21.99
N ASP A 448 18.88 -22.12 22.97
CA ASP A 448 19.70 -23.33 23.06
C ASP A 448 19.19 -24.44 22.13
N LYS A 449 17.89 -24.49 21.92
CA LYS A 449 17.19 -25.45 21.03
C LYS A 449 15.93 -24.86 20.41
N ALA A 450 15.56 -25.35 19.24
CA ALA A 450 14.31 -24.97 18.59
C ALA A 450 13.09 -25.41 19.43
N ALA A 451 12.00 -24.66 19.32
CA ALA A 451 10.73 -24.98 19.96
C ALA A 451 10.15 -26.31 19.46
N ASP A 452 9.42 -27.01 20.32
CA ASP A 452 8.76 -28.28 20.01
C ASP A 452 7.71 -28.07 18.90
N PRO A 453 7.65 -28.92 17.85
CA PRO A 453 6.64 -28.83 16.80
C PRO A 453 5.19 -28.86 17.28
N SER A 454 4.90 -29.46 18.44
CA SER A 454 3.56 -29.46 19.05
C SER A 454 3.03 -28.05 19.36
N LYS A 455 3.91 -27.05 19.38
CA LYS A 455 3.59 -25.64 19.66
C LYS A 455 3.25 -24.83 18.41
N ASP A 456 3.48 -25.37 17.23
CA ASP A 456 3.34 -24.65 15.95
C ASP A 456 1.92 -24.15 15.71
N ILE A 457 0.89 -24.89 16.10
CA ILE A 457 -0.51 -24.53 15.85
C ILE A 457 -0.88 -23.21 16.53
N GLY A 458 -0.43 -23.00 17.79
CA GLY A 458 -0.67 -21.73 18.49
C GLY A 458 -0.01 -20.55 17.78
N PHE A 459 1.25 -20.69 17.39
CA PHE A 459 1.98 -19.68 16.62
C PHE A 459 1.32 -19.40 15.27
N LEU A 460 1.02 -20.44 14.50
CA LEU A 460 0.40 -20.30 13.18
C LEU A 460 -1.02 -19.71 13.26
N LEU A 461 -1.82 -20.06 14.28
CA LEU A 461 -3.13 -19.47 14.46
C LEU A 461 -3.03 -17.96 14.74
N ASN A 462 -2.14 -17.56 15.65
CA ASN A 462 -1.94 -16.13 15.92
C ASN A 462 -1.52 -15.37 14.65
N LYS A 463 -0.56 -15.92 13.90
CA LYS A 463 -0.11 -15.34 12.62
C LYS A 463 -1.21 -15.33 11.55
N ALA A 464 -2.10 -16.33 11.53
CA ALA A 464 -3.23 -16.37 10.60
C ALA A 464 -4.32 -15.34 10.95
N LEU A 465 -4.55 -15.05 12.24
CA LEU A 465 -5.46 -13.98 12.67
C LEU A 465 -4.94 -12.58 12.26
N GLU A 466 -3.64 -12.40 12.10
CA GLU A 466 -3.02 -11.22 11.52
C GLU A 466 -3.12 -11.26 9.98
N LYS A 467 -2.38 -12.16 9.33
CA LYS A 467 -2.12 -12.16 7.90
C LYS A 467 -3.27 -12.70 7.04
N ILE A 468 -3.88 -13.83 7.43
CA ILE A 468 -4.95 -14.44 6.61
C ILE A 468 -6.27 -13.69 6.77
N ALA A 469 -6.59 -13.21 7.97
CA ALA A 469 -7.77 -12.39 8.22
C ALA A 469 -7.73 -11.06 7.46
N PHE A 470 -6.52 -10.50 7.26
CA PHE A 470 -6.29 -9.25 6.55
C PHE A 470 -6.57 -9.34 5.04
N LEU A 471 -6.24 -10.45 4.39
CA LEU A 471 -6.26 -10.57 2.92
C LEU A 471 -7.56 -10.10 2.27
N PRO A 472 -8.76 -10.58 2.66
CA PRO A 472 -9.99 -10.11 2.02
C PRO A 472 -10.30 -8.64 2.31
N PHE A 473 -9.84 -8.09 3.44
CA PHE A 473 -9.97 -6.67 3.74
C PHE A 473 -9.02 -5.83 2.87
N GLY A 474 -7.76 -6.24 2.74
CA GLY A 474 -6.79 -5.61 1.85
C GLY A 474 -7.27 -5.54 0.40
N LEU A 475 -7.93 -6.61 -0.06
CA LEU A 475 -8.50 -6.69 -1.41
C LEU A 475 -9.71 -5.76 -1.59
N LEU A 476 -10.68 -5.79 -0.67
CA LEU A 476 -11.99 -5.15 -0.87
C LEU A 476 -11.93 -3.62 -0.92
N ILE A 477 -11.01 -2.97 -0.20
CA ILE A 477 -10.93 -1.50 -0.12
C ILE A 477 -10.76 -0.89 -1.51
N ASP A 478 -9.76 -1.35 -2.26
CA ASP A 478 -9.49 -0.81 -3.59
C ASP A 478 -10.46 -1.35 -4.64
N GLN A 479 -10.95 -2.58 -4.51
CA GLN A 479 -12.06 -3.09 -5.31
C GLN A 479 -13.30 -2.19 -5.20
N TRP A 480 -13.61 -1.68 -4.01
CA TRP A 480 -14.68 -0.72 -3.78
C TRP A 480 -14.34 0.63 -4.41
N ARG A 481 -13.15 1.22 -4.14
CA ARG A 481 -12.75 2.52 -4.67
C ARG A 481 -12.69 2.55 -6.20
N TRP A 482 -12.18 1.50 -6.85
CA TRP A 482 -12.12 1.46 -8.32
C TRP A 482 -13.52 1.45 -8.95
N ARG A 483 -14.49 0.77 -8.34
CA ARG A 483 -15.88 0.81 -8.79
C ARG A 483 -16.54 2.17 -8.53
N VAL A 484 -16.16 2.85 -7.47
CA VAL A 484 -16.57 4.23 -7.19
C VAL A 484 -15.99 5.18 -8.24
N PHE A 485 -14.69 5.13 -8.50
CA PHE A 485 -14.06 5.97 -9.53
C PHE A 485 -14.58 5.71 -10.94
N SER A 486 -14.85 4.47 -11.30
CA SER A 486 -15.44 4.14 -12.62
C SER A 486 -16.92 4.51 -12.74
N GLY A 487 -17.58 4.96 -11.68
CA GLY A 487 -19.01 5.29 -11.64
C GLY A 487 -19.94 4.07 -11.55
N GLN A 488 -19.41 2.85 -11.41
CA GLN A 488 -20.22 1.65 -11.19
C GLN A 488 -20.97 1.69 -9.86
N ILE A 489 -20.41 2.36 -8.86
CA ILE A 489 -21.02 2.59 -7.55
C ILE A 489 -21.32 4.09 -7.43
N PRO A 490 -22.59 4.50 -7.54
CA PRO A 490 -22.98 5.89 -7.38
C PRO A 490 -23.00 6.28 -5.89
N PRO A 491 -22.96 7.61 -5.56
CA PRO A 491 -22.81 8.10 -4.20
C PRO A 491 -23.84 7.58 -3.19
N GLU A 492 -25.10 7.39 -3.62
CA GLU A 492 -26.18 6.84 -2.77
C GLU A 492 -25.99 5.38 -2.39
N LYS A 493 -25.10 4.66 -3.08
CA LYS A 493 -24.80 3.24 -2.82
C LYS A 493 -23.45 2.99 -2.13
N TYR A 494 -22.71 4.02 -1.75
CA TYR A 494 -21.37 3.89 -1.16
C TYR A 494 -21.35 2.97 0.04
N ASN A 495 -22.23 3.18 1.01
CA ASN A 495 -22.22 2.40 2.25
C ASN A 495 -22.77 0.98 2.03
N GLN A 496 -23.86 0.83 1.28
CA GLN A 496 -24.43 -0.49 0.98
C GLN A 496 -23.40 -1.39 0.28
N THR A 497 -22.79 -0.91 -0.80
CA THR A 497 -21.84 -1.72 -1.59
C THR A 497 -20.54 -2.02 -0.84
N TRP A 498 -20.13 -1.18 0.10
CA TRP A 498 -19.05 -1.48 1.04
C TRP A 498 -19.38 -2.74 1.86
N TRP A 499 -20.58 -2.82 2.43
CA TRP A 499 -20.99 -3.97 3.23
C TRP A 499 -21.28 -5.21 2.38
N ASP A 500 -21.75 -5.04 1.15
CA ASP A 500 -21.89 -6.14 0.18
C ASP A 500 -20.53 -6.79 -0.11
N LEU A 501 -19.47 -5.98 -0.26
CA LEU A 501 -18.10 -6.48 -0.47
C LEU A 501 -17.51 -7.10 0.80
N LYS A 502 -17.75 -6.53 1.98
CA LYS A 502 -17.34 -7.14 3.26
C LYS A 502 -18.03 -8.49 3.46
N MET A 503 -19.31 -8.60 3.15
CA MET A 503 -20.03 -9.86 3.16
C MET A 503 -19.41 -10.85 2.16
N LYS A 504 -19.22 -10.43 0.91
CA LYS A 504 -18.68 -11.29 -0.16
C LYS A 504 -17.30 -11.85 0.17
N TYR A 505 -16.36 -11.00 0.58
CA TYR A 505 -14.96 -11.40 0.75
C TYR A 505 -14.62 -11.83 2.18
N GLN A 506 -15.16 -11.16 3.18
CA GLN A 506 -14.82 -11.42 4.58
C GLN A 506 -15.83 -12.28 5.34
N GLY A 507 -17.08 -12.40 4.89
CA GLY A 507 -18.13 -12.99 5.73
C GLY A 507 -18.38 -12.20 7.01
N VAL A 508 -18.25 -10.87 6.95
CA VAL A 508 -18.39 -9.95 8.08
C VAL A 508 -19.54 -9.01 7.81
N ALA A 509 -20.41 -8.83 8.80
CA ALA A 509 -21.53 -7.90 8.76
C ALA A 509 -21.35 -6.80 9.83
N PRO A 510 -22.03 -5.64 9.72
CA PRO A 510 -21.91 -4.58 10.74
C PRO A 510 -22.43 -5.02 12.10
N GLY A 511 -23.37 -5.99 12.14
CA GLY A 511 -24.03 -6.43 13.37
C GLY A 511 -24.98 -5.40 13.98
N VAL A 512 -25.23 -4.31 13.27
CA VAL A 512 -26.17 -3.21 13.60
C VAL A 512 -26.77 -2.70 12.30
N GLU A 513 -27.93 -2.05 12.39
CA GLU A 513 -28.52 -1.40 11.22
C GLU A 513 -27.61 -0.26 10.73
N ARG A 514 -27.45 -0.20 9.41
CA ARG A 514 -26.77 0.91 8.70
C ARG A 514 -27.71 1.50 7.67
N SER A 515 -27.64 2.81 7.55
CA SER A 515 -28.48 3.58 6.62
C SER A 515 -27.65 4.11 5.45
N ASP A 516 -28.32 4.68 4.45
CA ASP A 516 -27.69 5.37 3.34
C ASP A 516 -27.02 6.70 3.75
N GLU A 517 -27.26 7.18 4.97
CA GLU A 517 -26.57 8.35 5.54
C GLU A 517 -25.21 7.99 6.12
N ASP A 518 -24.98 6.72 6.43
CA ASP A 518 -23.69 6.23 6.90
C ASP A 518 -22.66 6.22 5.75
N PHE A 519 -21.40 6.42 6.13
CA PHE A 519 -20.26 6.36 5.20
C PHE A 519 -19.10 5.61 5.85
N ASP A 520 -19.32 4.34 6.20
CA ASP A 520 -18.36 3.51 6.92
C ASP A 520 -17.00 3.37 6.23
N PRO A 521 -16.88 3.36 4.87
CA PRO A 521 -15.56 3.44 4.22
C PRO A 521 -14.72 4.63 4.68
N GLY A 522 -15.33 5.80 4.90
CA GLY A 522 -14.64 7.01 5.34
C GLY A 522 -14.10 6.95 6.77
N ALA A 523 -14.56 5.99 7.58
CA ALA A 523 -14.00 5.74 8.91
C ALA A 523 -12.64 5.01 8.88
N LYS A 524 -12.13 4.67 7.69
CA LYS A 524 -10.78 4.13 7.47
C LYS A 524 -9.86 5.22 6.93
N TYR A 525 -8.71 5.43 7.61
CA TYR A 525 -7.73 6.45 7.24
C TYR A 525 -7.40 6.46 5.74
N HIS A 526 -7.09 5.31 5.17
CA HIS A 526 -6.68 5.19 3.77
C HIS A 526 -7.76 5.63 2.75
N VAL A 527 -9.02 5.60 3.15
CA VAL A 527 -10.12 6.14 2.34
C VAL A 527 -10.23 7.66 2.55
N ALA A 528 -10.17 8.13 3.79
CA ALA A 528 -10.24 9.55 4.13
C ALA A 528 -9.04 10.34 3.59
N ALA A 529 -7.82 9.79 3.72
CA ALA A 529 -6.57 10.40 3.26
C ALA A 529 -6.15 10.02 1.83
N ASN A 530 -7.01 9.29 1.11
CA ASN A 530 -6.80 8.93 -0.30
C ASN A 530 -5.52 8.11 -0.56
N VAL A 531 -5.16 7.20 0.33
CA VAL A 531 -3.97 6.34 0.19
C VAL A 531 -4.34 5.03 -0.51
N PRO A 532 -3.70 4.64 -1.65
CA PRO A 532 -3.90 3.33 -2.28
C PRO A 532 -3.61 2.20 -1.31
N TYR A 533 -4.41 1.13 -1.36
CA TYR A 533 -4.37 0.07 -0.34
C TYR A 533 -3.93 -1.29 -0.89
N MET A 534 -3.98 -1.49 -2.19
CA MET A 534 -3.68 -2.77 -2.83
C MET A 534 -2.26 -3.27 -2.56
N ARG A 535 -1.33 -2.36 -2.28
CA ARG A 535 0.05 -2.70 -1.90
C ARG A 535 0.14 -3.69 -0.74
N TYR A 536 -0.74 -3.54 0.26
CA TYR A 536 -0.75 -4.40 1.45
C TYR A 536 -1.26 -5.82 1.14
N PHE A 537 -2.30 -5.94 0.29
CA PHE A 537 -2.75 -7.24 -0.20
C PHE A 537 -1.65 -7.95 -0.99
N LEU A 538 -0.98 -7.23 -1.89
CA LEU A 538 0.11 -7.79 -2.68
C LEU A 538 1.31 -8.16 -1.82
N ALA A 539 1.66 -7.33 -0.85
CA ALA A 539 2.75 -7.61 0.08
C ALA A 539 2.51 -8.91 0.86
N ASP A 540 1.29 -9.09 1.37
CA ASP A 540 0.90 -10.32 2.07
C ASP A 540 0.95 -11.57 1.17
N ILE A 541 0.69 -11.44 -0.12
CA ILE A 541 0.87 -12.56 -1.08
C ILE A 541 2.36 -12.82 -1.35
N LEU A 542 3.08 -11.77 -1.70
CA LEU A 542 4.45 -11.84 -2.19
C LEU A 542 5.44 -12.28 -1.11
N GLN A 543 5.27 -11.86 0.16
CA GLN A 543 6.16 -12.27 1.24
C GLN A 543 6.26 -13.79 1.38
N PHE A 544 5.14 -14.50 1.27
CA PHE A 544 5.15 -15.96 1.34
C PHE A 544 5.70 -16.61 0.09
N GLN A 545 5.45 -16.03 -1.09
CA GLN A 545 6.01 -16.53 -2.34
C GLN A 545 7.54 -16.35 -2.38
N PHE A 546 8.04 -15.20 -1.94
CA PHE A 546 9.48 -14.93 -1.79
C PHE A 546 10.10 -15.86 -0.76
N HIS A 547 9.49 -15.95 0.43
CA HIS A 547 9.99 -16.83 1.49
C HIS A 547 10.07 -18.29 1.04
N ARG A 548 9.03 -18.82 0.37
CA ARG A 548 9.02 -20.19 -0.18
C ARG A 548 10.17 -20.41 -1.16
N ALA A 549 10.39 -19.48 -2.08
CA ALA A 549 11.43 -19.59 -3.07
C ALA A 549 12.83 -19.51 -2.46
N LEU A 550 13.05 -18.57 -1.55
CA LEU A 550 14.33 -18.36 -0.88
C LEU A 550 14.65 -19.49 0.12
N ALA A 551 13.64 -20.01 0.84
CA ALA A 551 13.82 -21.19 1.71
C ALA A 551 14.25 -22.45 0.91
N ARG A 552 13.66 -22.64 -0.28
CA ARG A 552 14.08 -23.70 -1.21
C ARG A 552 15.52 -23.49 -1.70
N ALA A 553 15.89 -22.26 -2.04
CA ALA A 553 17.25 -21.91 -2.44
C ALA A 553 18.26 -22.11 -1.29
N ALA A 554 17.84 -21.86 -0.05
CA ALA A 554 18.61 -22.15 1.15
C ALA A 554 18.69 -23.66 1.49
N GLY A 555 17.98 -24.52 0.77
CA GLY A 555 17.99 -25.96 0.99
C GLY A 555 17.21 -26.42 2.22
N CYS A 556 16.32 -25.58 2.77
CA CYS A 556 15.48 -25.93 3.92
C CYS A 556 14.58 -27.14 3.61
N LYS A 557 14.49 -28.09 4.54
CA LYS A 557 13.67 -29.32 4.45
C LYS A 557 12.55 -29.36 5.48
N GLU A 558 12.58 -28.42 6.43
CA GLU A 558 11.54 -28.27 7.44
C GLU A 558 10.23 -27.74 6.84
N PRO A 559 9.11 -27.82 7.56
CA PRO A 559 7.91 -27.07 7.21
C PRO A 559 8.21 -25.58 7.03
N LEU A 560 7.59 -24.95 6.03
CA LEU A 560 7.98 -23.62 5.55
C LEU A 560 8.04 -22.55 6.67
N HIS A 561 7.09 -22.59 7.63
CA HIS A 561 7.05 -21.67 8.78
C HIS A 561 8.24 -21.84 9.78
N ARG A 562 9.01 -22.90 9.65
CA ARG A 562 10.22 -23.16 10.44
C ARG A 562 11.52 -22.83 9.69
N CYS A 563 11.41 -22.55 8.40
CA CYS A 563 12.55 -22.23 7.55
C CYS A 563 13.10 -20.83 7.81
N SER A 564 14.42 -20.70 7.85
CA SER A 564 15.13 -19.43 7.79
C SER A 564 16.09 -19.45 6.61
N ILE A 565 16.28 -18.28 6.00
CA ILE A 565 17.27 -18.10 4.93
C ILE A 565 18.62 -17.60 5.45
N TYR A 566 18.76 -17.37 6.76
CA TYR A 566 20.00 -16.91 7.39
C TYR A 566 21.20 -17.77 6.99
N GLY A 567 22.30 -17.14 6.60
CA GLY A 567 23.54 -17.80 6.18
C GLY A 567 23.55 -18.31 4.73
N SER A 568 22.43 -18.27 4.01
CA SER A 568 22.36 -18.80 2.64
C SER A 568 22.77 -17.75 1.59
N LYS A 569 24.00 -17.88 1.08
CA LYS A 569 24.50 -17.00 -0.01
C LYS A 569 23.70 -17.15 -1.31
N GLU A 570 23.15 -18.33 -1.60
CA GLU A 570 22.31 -18.56 -2.79
C GLU A 570 20.97 -17.81 -2.66
N ALA A 571 20.34 -17.86 -1.49
CA ALA A 571 19.12 -17.08 -1.24
C ALA A 571 19.42 -15.56 -1.31
N GLY A 572 20.53 -15.12 -0.71
CA GLY A 572 20.96 -13.73 -0.77
C GLY A 572 21.25 -13.23 -2.19
N LYS A 573 21.89 -14.06 -3.02
CA LYS A 573 22.14 -13.74 -4.42
C LYS A 573 20.83 -13.50 -5.21
N ARG A 574 19.86 -14.42 -5.11
CA ARG A 574 18.54 -14.27 -5.78
C ARG A 574 17.77 -13.06 -5.29
N LEU A 575 17.82 -12.84 -3.98
CA LEU A 575 17.22 -11.64 -3.39
C LEU A 575 17.85 -10.37 -3.99
N ASN A 576 19.18 -10.27 -3.99
CA ASN A 576 19.89 -9.09 -4.49
C ASN A 576 19.65 -8.84 -5.99
N GLU A 577 19.62 -9.89 -6.82
CA GLU A 577 19.32 -9.78 -8.25
C GLU A 577 17.95 -9.13 -8.50
N MET A 578 16.97 -9.42 -7.67
CA MET A 578 15.64 -8.78 -7.74
C MET A 578 15.70 -7.33 -7.23
N LEU A 579 16.36 -7.10 -6.07
CA LEU A 579 16.43 -5.77 -5.46
C LEU A 579 17.10 -4.73 -6.39
N GLU A 580 18.19 -5.12 -7.08
CA GLU A 580 18.93 -4.24 -7.99
C GLU A 580 18.14 -3.76 -9.20
N MET A 581 17.07 -4.46 -9.58
CA MET A 581 16.24 -4.08 -10.73
C MET A 581 15.45 -2.79 -10.45
N GLY A 582 15.01 -2.56 -9.22
CA GLY A 582 14.12 -1.46 -8.91
C GLY A 582 12.91 -1.43 -9.85
N LEU A 583 12.53 -0.26 -10.32
CA LEU A 583 11.48 -0.03 -11.32
C LEU A 583 11.96 -0.12 -12.79
N SER A 584 13.23 -0.48 -13.04
CA SER A 584 13.78 -0.47 -14.40
C SER A 584 13.11 -1.47 -15.35
N ARG A 585 12.49 -2.53 -14.80
CA ARG A 585 11.77 -3.57 -15.54
C ARG A 585 10.36 -3.78 -14.97
N PRO A 586 9.44 -4.36 -15.75
CA PRO A 586 8.15 -4.80 -15.23
C PRO A 586 8.30 -5.78 -14.06
N TRP A 587 7.40 -5.71 -13.07
CA TRP A 587 7.46 -6.56 -11.88
C TRP A 587 7.53 -8.08 -12.15
N PRO A 588 6.96 -8.65 -13.25
CA PRO A 588 7.14 -10.09 -13.52
C PRO A 588 8.61 -10.51 -13.73
N ASP A 589 9.47 -9.60 -14.22
CA ASP A 589 10.90 -9.87 -14.38
C ASP A 589 11.60 -9.94 -13.02
N ALA A 590 11.24 -9.03 -12.12
CA ALA A 590 11.74 -9.00 -10.74
C ALA A 590 11.26 -10.25 -9.96
N LEU A 591 10.00 -10.63 -10.13
CA LEU A 591 9.44 -11.83 -9.52
C LEU A 591 10.14 -13.10 -10.02
N GLU A 592 10.45 -13.18 -11.34
CA GLU A 592 11.17 -14.30 -11.92
C GLU A 592 12.60 -14.42 -11.36
N ALA A 593 13.30 -13.31 -11.16
CA ALA A 593 14.65 -13.30 -10.59
C ALA A 593 14.70 -13.97 -9.20
N ILE A 594 13.76 -13.65 -8.32
CA ILE A 594 13.73 -14.19 -6.96
C ILE A 594 13.07 -15.57 -6.87
N THR A 595 12.00 -15.83 -7.67
CA THR A 595 11.16 -17.03 -7.51
C THR A 595 11.30 -18.05 -8.63
N GLY A 596 11.81 -17.66 -9.80
CA GLY A 596 11.76 -18.44 -11.02
C GLY A 596 10.38 -18.47 -11.70
N GLN A 597 9.43 -17.65 -11.25
CA GLN A 597 8.05 -17.54 -11.75
C GLN A 597 7.75 -16.10 -12.15
N ARG A 598 7.01 -15.92 -13.25
CA ARG A 598 6.57 -14.60 -13.72
C ARG A 598 5.18 -14.21 -13.26
N GLN A 599 4.48 -15.08 -12.55
CA GLN A 599 3.11 -14.90 -12.07
C GLN A 599 3.10 -14.97 -10.55
N MET A 600 2.34 -14.08 -9.90
CA MET A 600 2.08 -14.15 -8.48
C MET A 600 1.35 -15.45 -8.12
N ASP A 601 1.71 -16.04 -6.98
CA ASP A 601 1.21 -17.35 -6.56
C ASP A 601 0.93 -17.36 -5.05
N ALA A 602 -0.34 -17.21 -4.69
CA ALA A 602 -0.79 -17.21 -3.30
C ALA A 602 -0.84 -18.60 -2.67
N THR A 603 -0.58 -19.70 -3.43
CA THR A 603 -0.50 -21.04 -2.84
C THR A 603 0.65 -21.16 -1.85
N ALA A 604 1.67 -20.30 -1.93
CA ALA A 604 2.75 -20.22 -0.97
C ALA A 604 2.26 -19.95 0.47
N ILE A 605 1.19 -19.20 0.63
CA ILE A 605 0.51 -18.97 1.91
C ILE A 605 0.01 -20.30 2.48
N ARG A 606 -0.68 -21.10 1.66
CA ARG A 606 -1.21 -22.40 2.10
C ARG A 606 -0.08 -23.39 2.44
N ASP A 607 1.03 -23.34 1.70
CA ASP A 607 2.22 -24.14 2.03
C ASP A 607 2.79 -23.74 3.42
N TYR A 608 2.80 -22.45 3.74
CA TYR A 608 3.27 -21.96 5.03
C TYR A 608 2.34 -22.35 6.17
N PHE A 609 1.04 -22.23 5.96
CA PHE A 609 0.00 -22.52 6.96
C PHE A 609 -0.56 -23.97 6.88
N ALA A 610 0.07 -24.87 6.11
CA ALA A 610 -0.45 -26.22 5.90
C ALA A 610 -0.77 -26.99 7.20
N PRO A 611 0.05 -26.96 8.27
CA PRO A 611 -0.30 -27.61 9.53
C PRO A 611 -1.54 -26.99 10.18
N LEU A 612 -1.69 -25.67 10.10
CA LEU A 612 -2.86 -24.97 10.64
C LEU A 612 -4.12 -25.27 9.82
N GLU A 613 -4.03 -25.26 8.48
CA GLU A 613 -5.18 -25.57 7.60
C GLU A 613 -5.71 -26.99 7.89
N HIS A 614 -4.82 -27.94 8.08
CA HIS A 614 -5.20 -29.30 8.45
C HIS A 614 -5.94 -29.31 9.81
N TRP A 615 -5.35 -28.70 10.83
CA TRP A 615 -5.94 -28.61 12.17
C TRP A 615 -7.29 -27.86 12.16
N LEU A 616 -7.42 -26.74 11.43
CA LEU A 616 -8.69 -26.01 11.30
C LEU A 616 -9.79 -26.88 10.69
N ASN A 617 -9.46 -27.67 9.67
CA ASN A 617 -10.40 -28.59 9.03
C ASN A 617 -10.88 -29.67 10.00
N GLU A 618 -10.01 -30.19 10.89
CA GLU A 618 -10.40 -31.11 11.96
C GLU A 618 -11.32 -30.43 12.98
N GLN A 619 -11.00 -29.20 13.42
CA GLN A 619 -11.83 -28.46 14.39
C GLN A 619 -13.21 -28.10 13.85
N ASN A 620 -13.36 -27.96 12.55
CA ASN A 620 -14.60 -27.61 11.88
C ASN A 620 -15.44 -28.83 11.45
N GLN A 621 -15.02 -30.09 11.73
CA GLN A 621 -15.78 -31.26 11.37
C GLN A 621 -17.19 -31.21 11.98
N GLY A 622 -18.23 -31.44 11.16
CA GLY A 622 -19.64 -31.39 11.57
C GLY A 622 -20.20 -30.00 11.86
N LYS A 623 -19.42 -28.92 11.59
CA LYS A 623 -19.87 -27.54 11.79
C LYS A 623 -20.05 -26.84 10.41
N PRO A 624 -20.97 -25.85 10.30
CA PRO A 624 -21.10 -25.06 9.09
C PRO A 624 -19.78 -24.31 8.75
N VAL A 625 -19.34 -24.41 7.50
CA VAL A 625 -18.16 -23.73 6.97
C VAL A 625 -18.62 -22.73 5.90
N GLY A 626 -18.08 -21.51 5.95
CA GLY A 626 -18.55 -20.39 5.14
C GLY A 626 -19.66 -19.57 5.85
N TRP A 627 -20.29 -18.66 5.08
CA TRP A 627 -21.31 -17.72 5.57
C TRP A 627 -22.44 -17.51 4.58
#